data_323bdbe8787ca2a508a20f87dbe09569
#
_entry.id   323bdbe8787ca2a508a20f87dbe09569
#
_cell.length_a   1.000
_cell.length_b   1.000
_cell.length_c   1.000
_cell.angle_alpha   90.00
_cell.angle_beta   90.00
_cell.angle_gamma   90.00
#
_symmetry.space_group_name_H-M   'P 1'
#
loop_
_entity.id
_entity.type
_entity.pdbx_description
1 polymer ?
#
loop_
_entity_poly.entity_id
_entity_poly.type
_entity_poly.pdbx_seq_one_letter_code
_entity_poly.pdbx_strand_id
1 'polypeptide(L)'
;MKSSEMLTTDLLRQGVGFMGVPWAISAKGAKAAILGVPFDCGTHGFRIGSRDGPRSIREQSRLVRAFESDRADYDIRTALGLVDCGDVDVTPSRIEVAFERIEEAAWRIASEGATVVGFGGDGSISVPLVRAASRKWPKLCVLHIDSHTDCHPVDPGHPYDAASQFSHVALEQRISAGASYHVGIRGPTYRAGVAAHTKSLGYNVITMRDYMRRGEADVLAELHVAMKGRPVYLSWDMDSFDPSVAPGVCTPTWGGFTAREGLQLLRGLSGLDIVAVDINTVSPPHDINGMAAHLAAYTTYEILLLIEEQARRTP
;
A
#
# COMPACT_ATOMS: atom_id res chain seq x y z
N MET A 1 -34.06 -37.03 22.75
CA MET A 1 -33.20 -35.80 22.65
C MET A 1 -32.56 -35.85 21.28
N LYS A 2 -33.02 -34.99 20.34
CA LYS A 2 -32.40 -34.89 19.02
C LYS A 2 -31.06 -34.15 19.24
N SER A 3 -29.95 -34.77 18.84
CA SER A 3 -28.65 -34.12 18.77
C SER A 3 -28.82 -32.84 17.96
N SER A 4 -28.41 -31.67 18.52
CA SER A 4 -28.29 -30.47 17.74
C SER A 4 -27.19 -30.74 16.70
N GLU A 5 -27.58 -30.99 15.47
CA GLU A 5 -26.63 -30.93 14.35
C GLU A 5 -26.01 -29.56 14.36
N MET A 6 -24.71 -29.48 14.68
CA MET A 6 -23.94 -28.28 14.50
C MET A 6 -24.06 -27.86 13.03
N LEU A 7 -24.44 -26.58 12.80
CA LEU A 7 -24.40 -26.00 11.46
C LEU A 7 -23.02 -26.26 10.88
N THR A 8 -22.94 -27.00 9.80
CA THR A 8 -21.68 -27.27 9.12
C THR A 8 -21.27 -26.08 8.30
N THR A 9 -19.97 -25.85 8.16
CA THR A 9 -19.37 -24.75 7.40
C THR A 9 -19.84 -24.65 5.95
N ASP A 10 -20.40 -25.75 5.42
CA ASP A 10 -20.93 -25.87 4.05
C ASP A 10 -22.22 -25.07 3.83
N LEU A 11 -22.94 -24.76 4.89
CA LEU A 11 -24.17 -23.99 4.85
C LEU A 11 -23.99 -22.51 5.15
N LEU A 12 -22.83 -22.12 5.69
CA LEU A 12 -22.57 -20.77 6.12
C LEU A 12 -21.44 -20.15 5.29
N ARG A 13 -21.67 -18.96 4.72
CA ARG A 13 -20.59 -18.12 4.23
C ARG A 13 -19.99 -17.37 5.42
N GLN A 14 -18.83 -17.77 5.85
CA GLN A 14 -18.03 -16.96 6.77
C GLN A 14 -17.59 -15.67 6.07
N GLY A 15 -17.30 -14.60 6.83
CA GLY A 15 -16.72 -13.37 6.31
C GLY A 15 -15.43 -13.73 5.54
N VAL A 16 -15.31 -13.22 4.32
CA VAL A 16 -14.26 -13.66 3.39
C VAL A 16 -13.16 -12.62 3.42
N GLY A 17 -11.93 -13.05 3.65
CA GLY A 17 -10.71 -12.22 3.49
C GLY A 17 -10.46 -11.86 2.03
N PHE A 18 -9.39 -11.14 1.79
CA PHE A 18 -8.98 -10.70 0.45
C PHE A 18 -8.88 -11.90 -0.53
N MET A 19 -9.51 -11.80 -1.69
CA MET A 19 -9.61 -12.88 -2.70
C MET A 19 -10.10 -14.24 -2.16
N GLY A 20 -10.82 -14.22 -1.05
CA GLY A 20 -11.35 -15.45 -0.45
C GLY A 20 -10.36 -16.25 0.39
N VAL A 21 -9.20 -15.68 0.74
CA VAL A 21 -8.26 -16.37 1.63
C VAL A 21 -8.79 -16.43 3.07
N PRO A 22 -8.32 -17.39 3.88
CA PRO A 22 -8.79 -17.52 5.26
C PRO A 22 -8.31 -16.34 6.13
N TRP A 23 -9.15 -15.98 7.10
CA TRP A 23 -8.74 -15.15 8.22
C TRP A 23 -7.75 -15.91 9.09
N ALA A 24 -6.67 -15.24 9.50
CA ALA A 24 -5.63 -15.83 10.32
C ALA A 24 -5.16 -14.87 11.41
N ILE A 25 -4.93 -15.40 12.60
CA ILE A 25 -4.33 -14.64 13.72
C ILE A 25 -2.79 -14.67 13.70
N SER A 26 -2.19 -15.39 12.74
CA SER A 26 -0.75 -15.56 12.55
C SER A 26 -0.46 -15.70 11.05
N ALA A 27 0.67 -15.14 10.62
CA ALA A 27 1.19 -15.25 9.26
C ALA A 27 2.29 -16.33 9.13
N LYS A 28 2.47 -17.17 10.15
CA LYS A 28 3.53 -18.18 10.16
C LYS A 28 3.40 -19.14 8.98
N GLY A 29 4.44 -19.21 8.16
CA GLY A 29 4.50 -20.04 6.95
C GLY A 29 3.92 -19.38 5.70
N ALA A 30 3.25 -18.25 5.82
CA ALA A 30 2.85 -17.42 4.68
C ALA A 30 4.05 -16.63 4.12
N LYS A 31 4.06 -16.40 2.81
CA LYS A 31 5.03 -15.49 2.17
C LYS A 31 4.53 -14.04 2.16
N ALA A 32 3.21 -13.85 2.13
CA ALA A 32 2.55 -12.55 2.24
C ALA A 32 1.32 -12.64 3.15
N ALA A 33 1.00 -11.54 3.83
CA ALA A 33 -0.19 -11.44 4.66
C ALA A 33 -0.85 -10.08 4.48
N ILE A 34 -2.18 -10.09 4.32
CA ILE A 34 -3.00 -8.88 4.25
C ILE A 34 -3.23 -8.37 5.68
N LEU A 35 -3.08 -7.06 5.87
CA LEU A 35 -3.40 -6.35 7.10
C LEU A 35 -4.25 -5.12 6.78
N GLY A 36 -5.47 -5.06 7.25
CA GLY A 36 -6.29 -3.86 7.13
C GLY A 36 -5.94 -2.83 8.21
N VAL A 37 -5.87 -1.57 7.80
CA VAL A 37 -5.58 -0.43 8.66
C VAL A 37 -6.71 0.60 8.48
N PRO A 38 -7.87 0.40 9.14
CA PRO A 38 -9.06 1.25 8.97
C PRO A 38 -8.91 2.58 9.72
N PHE A 39 -7.90 3.37 9.34
CA PHE A 39 -7.52 4.62 9.98
C PHE A 39 -7.46 5.76 8.95
N ASP A 40 -8.06 6.89 9.28
CA ASP A 40 -7.79 8.18 8.65
C ASP A 40 -7.66 9.26 9.72
N CYS A 41 -6.71 10.17 9.56
CA CYS A 41 -6.48 11.26 10.49
C CYS A 41 -7.36 12.49 10.21
N GLY A 42 -8.25 12.42 9.20
CA GLY A 42 -9.17 13.51 8.87
C GLY A 42 -8.50 14.75 8.27
N THR A 43 -7.41 14.58 7.53
CA THR A 43 -6.67 15.68 6.85
C THR A 43 -7.60 16.51 5.95
N HIS A 44 -8.61 15.89 5.34
CA HIS A 44 -9.61 16.58 4.51
C HIS A 44 -10.94 16.75 5.25
N GLY A 45 -11.43 17.98 5.33
CA GLY A 45 -12.68 18.29 6.01
C GLY A 45 -13.95 17.76 5.32
N PHE A 46 -13.89 17.30 4.07
CA PHE A 46 -15.07 16.87 3.30
C PHE A 46 -14.91 15.56 2.52
N ARG A 47 -13.69 15.08 2.29
CA ARG A 47 -13.44 13.76 1.65
C ARG A 47 -12.92 12.77 2.68
N ILE A 48 -13.75 12.49 3.66
CA ILE A 48 -13.49 11.53 4.74
C ILE A 48 -14.06 10.18 4.35
N GLY A 49 -13.45 9.08 4.79
CA GLY A 49 -13.99 7.73 4.64
C GLY A 49 -12.99 6.70 4.13
N SER A 50 -11.71 7.04 3.99
CA SER A 50 -10.68 6.06 3.62
C SER A 50 -10.49 4.97 4.67
N ARG A 51 -10.90 5.20 5.93
CA ARG A 51 -10.96 4.15 6.95
C ARG A 51 -11.81 2.94 6.56
N ASP A 52 -12.76 3.11 5.62
CA ASP A 52 -13.55 2.02 5.04
C ASP A 52 -12.87 1.34 3.84
N GLY A 53 -11.72 1.85 3.42
CA GLY A 53 -10.92 1.31 2.29
C GLY A 53 -10.62 -0.17 2.43
N PRO A 54 -10.07 -0.66 3.57
CA PRO A 54 -9.72 -2.07 3.74
C PRO A 54 -10.89 -3.02 3.49
N ARG A 55 -12.07 -2.67 4.01
CA ARG A 55 -13.29 -3.45 3.79
C ARG A 55 -13.68 -3.45 2.32
N SER A 56 -13.71 -2.28 1.69
CA SER A 56 -14.13 -2.14 0.29
C SER A 56 -13.18 -2.87 -0.68
N ILE A 57 -11.86 -2.82 -0.44
CA ILE A 57 -10.88 -3.55 -1.23
C ILE A 57 -11.13 -5.07 -1.14
N ARG A 58 -11.38 -5.61 0.08
CA ARG A 58 -11.73 -7.03 0.26
C ARG A 58 -13.02 -7.41 -0.45
N GLU A 59 -14.06 -6.59 -0.35
CA GLU A 59 -15.33 -6.82 -1.02
C GLU A 59 -15.14 -6.90 -2.54
N GLN A 60 -14.42 -5.95 -3.13
CA GLN A 60 -14.16 -5.88 -4.57
C GLN A 60 -13.14 -6.94 -5.05
N SER A 61 -12.25 -7.41 -4.18
CA SER A 61 -11.30 -8.46 -4.51
C SER A 61 -11.94 -9.79 -4.94
N ARG A 62 -13.22 -9.97 -4.61
CA ARG A 62 -14.01 -11.14 -5.04
C ARG A 62 -14.20 -11.22 -6.56
N LEU A 63 -13.96 -10.12 -7.27
CA LEU A 63 -13.97 -10.05 -8.74
C LEU A 63 -12.60 -10.40 -9.35
N VAL A 64 -11.53 -10.31 -8.57
CA VAL A 64 -10.17 -10.66 -9.01
C VAL A 64 -10.03 -12.18 -9.07
N ARG A 65 -9.56 -12.68 -10.20
CA ARG A 65 -9.32 -14.12 -10.41
C ARG A 65 -7.93 -14.50 -9.95
N ALA A 66 -7.79 -15.74 -9.45
CA ALA A 66 -6.52 -16.23 -8.92
C ALA A 66 -5.51 -16.68 -9.99
N PHE A 67 -5.96 -16.84 -11.22
CA PHE A 67 -5.18 -17.36 -12.33
C PHE A 67 -5.09 -16.31 -13.44
N GLU A 68 -3.92 -16.16 -14.04
CA GLU A 68 -3.67 -15.35 -15.23
C GLU A 68 -2.91 -16.22 -16.24
N SER A 69 -3.63 -16.74 -17.25
CA SER A 69 -3.18 -17.84 -18.09
C SER A 69 -1.91 -17.56 -18.92
N ASP A 70 -1.61 -16.31 -19.19
CA ASP A 70 -0.42 -15.90 -19.96
C ASP A 70 0.79 -15.55 -19.08
N ARG A 71 0.60 -15.48 -17.76
CA ARG A 71 1.63 -15.06 -16.80
C ARG A 71 1.78 -15.97 -15.59
N ALA A 72 0.65 -16.39 -15.00
CA ALA A 72 0.61 -17.14 -13.75
C ALA A 72 -0.52 -18.18 -13.78
N ASP A 73 -0.32 -19.28 -14.52
CA ASP A 73 -1.28 -20.38 -14.61
C ASP A 73 -1.23 -21.27 -13.34
N TYR A 74 -1.22 -20.61 -12.18
CA TYR A 74 -1.29 -21.21 -10.85
C TYR A 74 -2.04 -20.29 -9.88
N ASP A 75 -2.59 -20.85 -8.83
CA ASP A 75 -3.27 -20.06 -7.81
C ASP A 75 -2.27 -19.28 -6.94
N ILE A 76 -2.20 -17.95 -7.13
CA ILE A 76 -1.30 -17.08 -6.40
C ILE A 76 -1.49 -17.15 -4.88
N ARG A 77 -2.72 -17.37 -4.41
CA ARG A 77 -3.05 -17.47 -3.00
C ARG A 77 -2.37 -18.68 -2.36
N THR A 78 -2.42 -19.81 -3.07
CA THR A 78 -1.78 -21.07 -2.64
C THR A 78 -0.25 -20.96 -2.75
N ALA A 79 0.28 -20.38 -3.84
CA ALA A 79 1.71 -20.23 -4.06
C ALA A 79 2.39 -19.40 -2.96
N LEU A 80 1.70 -18.38 -2.45
CA LEU A 80 2.16 -17.54 -1.34
C LEU A 80 1.80 -18.09 0.05
N GLY A 81 0.90 -19.08 0.14
CA GLY A 81 0.25 -19.39 1.41
C GLY A 81 -0.44 -18.16 1.99
N LEU A 82 -1.05 -17.34 1.12
CA LEU A 82 -1.60 -16.02 1.47
C LEU A 82 -2.66 -16.15 2.56
N VAL A 83 -2.56 -15.29 3.56
CA VAL A 83 -3.54 -15.16 4.64
C VAL A 83 -4.00 -13.71 4.78
N ASP A 84 -5.17 -13.52 5.38
CA ASP A 84 -5.68 -12.20 5.76
C ASP A 84 -5.73 -12.11 7.29
N CYS A 85 -4.94 -11.21 7.87
CA CYS A 85 -4.83 -11.03 9.33
C CYS A 85 -5.94 -10.11 9.90
N GLY A 86 -6.90 -9.70 9.08
CA GLY A 86 -7.98 -8.83 9.50
C GLY A 86 -7.55 -7.36 9.61
N ASP A 87 -8.30 -6.62 10.41
CA ASP A 87 -8.10 -5.20 10.62
C ASP A 87 -7.49 -4.92 11.99
N VAL A 88 -6.57 -3.95 12.03
CA VAL A 88 -6.05 -3.42 13.30
C VAL A 88 -7.18 -2.72 14.04
N ASP A 89 -7.36 -3.03 15.32
CA ASP A 89 -8.31 -2.33 16.18
C ASP A 89 -7.76 -0.95 16.55
N VAL A 90 -8.24 0.07 15.84
CA VAL A 90 -7.80 1.46 15.98
C VAL A 90 -8.96 2.41 16.25
N THR A 91 -8.67 3.48 16.98
CA THR A 91 -9.59 4.60 17.18
C THR A 91 -8.97 5.85 16.60
N PRO A 92 -9.50 6.42 15.49
CA PRO A 92 -8.87 7.54 14.78
C PRO A 92 -8.60 8.78 15.64
N SER A 93 -9.42 9.04 16.65
CA SER A 93 -9.22 10.16 17.58
C SER A 93 -8.04 9.98 18.56
N ARG A 94 -7.36 8.82 18.53
CA ARG A 94 -6.20 8.49 19.37
C ARG A 94 -5.02 8.13 18.46
N ILE A 95 -4.49 9.12 17.77
CA ILE A 95 -3.54 8.92 16.67
C ILE A 95 -2.31 8.14 17.12
N GLU A 96 -1.66 8.55 18.21
CA GLU A 96 -0.44 7.90 18.72
C GLU A 96 -0.69 6.44 19.07
N VAL A 97 -1.79 6.17 19.78
CA VAL A 97 -2.17 4.79 20.17
C VAL A 97 -2.49 3.95 18.92
N ALA A 98 -3.16 4.55 17.93
CA ALA A 98 -3.44 3.88 16.67
C ALA A 98 -2.14 3.52 15.96
N PHE A 99 -1.19 4.45 15.88
CA PHE A 99 0.11 4.21 15.24
C PHE A 99 0.91 3.12 15.94
N GLU A 100 0.95 3.12 17.28
CA GLU A 100 1.59 2.04 18.05
C GLU A 100 0.97 0.67 17.75
N ARG A 101 -0.37 0.59 17.69
CA ARG A 101 -1.07 -0.66 17.37
C ARG A 101 -0.81 -1.13 15.93
N ILE A 102 -0.80 -0.21 14.97
CA ILE A 102 -0.52 -0.53 13.55
C ILE A 102 0.92 -1.03 13.42
N GLU A 103 1.89 -0.31 14.02
CA GLU A 103 3.31 -0.72 14.02
C GLU A 103 3.47 -2.11 14.61
N GLU A 104 2.87 -2.38 15.77
CA GLU A 104 3.02 -3.67 16.45
C GLU A 104 2.34 -4.80 15.67
N ALA A 105 1.15 -4.59 15.10
CA ALA A 105 0.47 -5.59 14.29
C ALA A 105 1.30 -5.94 13.04
N ALA A 106 1.79 -4.93 12.32
CA ALA A 106 2.64 -5.13 11.15
C ALA A 106 3.97 -5.82 11.51
N TRP A 107 4.57 -5.44 12.64
CA TRP A 107 5.79 -6.08 13.12
C TRP A 107 5.58 -7.56 13.43
N ARG A 108 4.48 -7.94 14.09
CA ARG A 108 4.20 -9.36 14.38
C ARG A 108 4.15 -10.19 13.09
N ILE A 109 3.46 -9.71 12.07
CA ILE A 109 3.42 -10.37 10.76
C ILE A 109 4.83 -10.45 10.14
N ALA A 110 5.57 -9.35 10.09
CA ALA A 110 6.91 -9.30 9.52
C ALA A 110 7.92 -10.19 10.27
N SER A 111 7.79 -10.29 11.60
CA SER A 111 8.64 -11.14 12.45
C SER A 111 8.40 -12.64 12.23
N GLU A 112 7.21 -13.03 11.75
CA GLU A 112 6.89 -14.39 11.35
C GLU A 112 7.38 -14.74 9.93
N GLY A 113 7.95 -13.77 9.21
CA GLY A 113 8.59 -13.97 7.91
C GLY A 113 7.76 -13.57 6.70
N ALA A 114 6.51 -13.17 6.88
CA ALA A 114 5.64 -12.75 5.78
C ALA A 114 5.88 -11.28 5.39
N THR A 115 5.75 -10.98 4.09
CA THR A 115 5.65 -9.61 3.60
C THR A 115 4.28 -9.05 3.98
N VAL A 116 4.28 -7.93 4.69
CA VAL A 116 3.05 -7.21 5.05
C VAL A 116 2.50 -6.49 3.82
N VAL A 117 1.23 -6.72 3.51
CA VAL A 117 0.47 -5.97 2.51
C VAL A 117 -0.64 -5.23 3.24
N GLY A 118 -0.38 -3.97 3.56
CA GLY A 118 -1.30 -3.09 4.29
C GLY A 118 -2.39 -2.52 3.38
N PHE A 119 -3.65 -2.64 3.78
CA PHE A 119 -4.74 -1.88 3.15
C PHE A 119 -5.07 -0.69 4.02
N GLY A 120 -4.78 0.51 3.52
CA GLY A 120 -5.05 1.75 4.23
C GLY A 120 -6.51 2.16 4.12
N GLY A 121 -6.81 3.00 4.94
CA GLY A 121 -6.93 4.33 5.36
C GLY A 121 -6.27 5.37 4.45
N ASP A 122 -5.97 6.48 5.07
CA ASP A 122 -5.24 7.54 4.37
C ASP A 122 -3.72 7.29 4.40
N GLY A 123 -2.94 8.14 3.72
CA GLY A 123 -1.49 7.99 3.60
C GLY A 123 -0.72 8.00 4.92
N SER A 124 -1.31 8.53 6.02
CA SER A 124 -0.63 8.60 7.33
C SER A 124 -0.26 7.23 7.89
N ILE A 125 -0.95 6.16 7.47
CA ILE A 125 -0.66 4.79 7.89
C ILE A 125 0.73 4.30 7.48
N SER A 126 1.33 4.92 6.46
CA SER A 126 2.69 4.55 6.03
C SER A 126 3.73 4.80 7.13
N VAL A 127 3.51 5.78 8.05
CA VAL A 127 4.44 6.02 9.17
C VAL A 127 4.63 4.78 10.04
N PRO A 128 3.58 4.22 10.68
CA PRO A 128 3.74 3.06 11.54
C PRO A 128 4.13 1.79 10.77
N LEU A 129 3.70 1.64 9.50
CA LEU A 129 4.08 0.49 8.68
C LEU A 129 5.56 0.53 8.29
N VAL A 130 6.12 1.69 7.93
CA VAL A 130 7.57 1.87 7.69
C VAL A 130 8.35 1.66 8.98
N ARG A 131 7.87 2.17 10.13
CA ARG A 131 8.51 1.91 11.42
C ARG A 131 8.61 0.41 11.70
N ALA A 132 7.54 -0.34 11.48
CA ALA A 132 7.54 -1.80 11.64
C ALA A 132 8.55 -2.49 10.69
N ALA A 133 8.53 -2.13 9.40
CA ALA A 133 9.45 -2.68 8.42
C ALA A 133 10.92 -2.35 8.74
N SER A 134 11.21 -1.13 9.19
CA SER A 134 12.56 -0.67 9.54
C SER A 134 13.16 -1.40 10.73
N ARG A 135 12.35 -2.03 11.59
CA ARG A 135 12.84 -2.90 12.70
C ARG A 135 13.62 -4.12 12.18
N LYS A 136 13.24 -4.63 11.02
CA LYS A 136 13.89 -5.78 10.37
C LYS A 136 14.89 -5.34 9.30
N TRP A 137 14.63 -4.22 8.62
CA TRP A 137 15.33 -3.77 7.44
C TRP A 137 15.96 -2.37 7.64
N PRO A 138 17.15 -2.25 8.31
CA PRO A 138 17.71 -0.95 8.70
C PRO A 138 18.17 -0.07 7.54
N LYS A 139 18.26 -0.62 6.31
CA LYS A 139 18.61 0.13 5.07
C LYS A 139 17.44 0.23 4.11
N LEU A 140 16.22 0.17 4.65
CA LEU A 140 14.99 0.25 3.88
C LEU A 140 14.99 1.50 2.99
N CYS A 141 14.57 1.38 1.74
CA CYS A 141 14.24 2.52 0.90
C CYS A 141 12.74 2.48 0.56
N VAL A 142 12.20 3.65 0.26
CA VAL A 142 10.78 3.81 -0.10
C VAL A 142 10.67 4.00 -1.60
N LEU A 143 9.79 3.23 -2.23
CA LEU A 143 9.23 3.54 -3.54
C LEU A 143 7.78 3.95 -3.34
N HIS A 144 7.51 5.23 -3.50
CA HIS A 144 6.21 5.84 -3.32
C HIS A 144 5.63 6.24 -4.68
N ILE A 145 4.51 5.65 -5.03
CA ILE A 145 3.77 5.93 -6.27
C ILE A 145 2.53 6.72 -5.90
N ASP A 146 2.47 7.99 -6.32
CA ASP A 146 1.48 8.94 -5.82
C ASP A 146 1.38 10.16 -6.74
N SER A 147 0.33 10.94 -6.61
CA SER A 147 0.27 12.30 -7.16
C SER A 147 0.99 13.34 -6.31
N HIS A 148 1.18 13.06 -5.01
CA HIS A 148 1.80 13.94 -4.02
C HIS A 148 3.12 13.36 -3.49
N THR A 149 3.98 14.20 -2.92
CA THR A 149 5.21 13.70 -2.27
C THR A 149 4.98 13.29 -0.82
N ASP A 150 3.89 13.76 -0.22
CA ASP A 150 3.56 13.55 1.19
C ASP A 150 4.72 13.84 2.14
N CYS A 151 5.48 14.86 1.74
CA CYS A 151 6.63 15.40 2.45
C CYS A 151 6.37 16.85 2.87
N HIS A 152 5.17 17.17 3.37
CA HIS A 152 4.96 18.46 4.00
C HIS A 152 5.83 18.58 5.26
N PRO A 153 6.31 19.80 5.60
CA PRO A 153 6.97 20.00 6.88
C PRO A 153 6.08 19.58 8.03
N VAL A 154 6.65 18.83 8.98
CA VAL A 154 5.93 18.40 10.18
C VAL A 154 5.53 19.62 11.01
N ASP A 155 4.23 19.74 11.31
CA ASP A 155 3.71 20.77 12.20
C ASP A 155 3.77 20.26 13.65
N PRO A 156 4.52 20.92 14.55
CA PRO A 156 4.60 20.51 15.94
C PRO A 156 3.25 20.48 16.68
N GLY A 157 2.26 21.28 16.24
CA GLY A 157 0.91 21.32 16.82
C GLY A 157 0.02 20.19 16.33
N HIS A 158 0.30 19.66 15.14
CA HIS A 158 -0.41 18.56 14.48
C HIS A 158 0.59 17.66 13.78
N PRO A 159 1.36 16.85 14.53
CA PRO A 159 2.52 16.16 13.97
C PRO A 159 2.16 15.10 12.94
N TYR A 160 0.98 14.51 13.02
CA TYR A 160 0.57 13.43 12.11
C TYR A 160 -0.59 13.87 11.21
N ASP A 161 -0.32 13.89 9.91
CA ASP A 161 -1.33 14.05 8.87
C ASP A 161 -0.98 13.18 7.64
N ALA A 162 -1.92 13.04 6.71
CA ALA A 162 -1.74 12.23 5.51
C ALA A 162 -0.89 12.92 4.42
N ALA A 163 -0.30 14.07 4.70
CA ALA A 163 0.55 14.80 3.75
C ALA A 163 2.01 14.93 4.26
N SER A 164 2.35 14.38 5.43
CA SER A 164 3.68 14.53 6.06
C SER A 164 4.36 13.20 6.41
N GLN A 165 3.76 12.05 6.08
CA GLN A 165 4.25 10.74 6.48
C GLN A 165 5.70 10.47 6.05
N PHE A 166 6.09 10.90 4.86
CA PHE A 166 7.47 10.68 4.41
C PHE A 166 8.46 11.70 4.96
N SER A 167 7.99 12.86 5.45
CA SER A 167 8.82 13.72 6.30
C SER A 167 9.14 13.05 7.63
N HIS A 168 8.15 12.43 8.28
CA HIS A 168 8.35 11.71 9.54
C HIS A 168 9.41 10.62 9.43
N VAL A 169 9.23 9.68 8.50
CA VAL A 169 10.12 8.52 8.39
C VAL A 169 11.54 8.89 7.97
N ALA A 170 11.72 10.00 7.22
CA ALA A 170 13.02 10.53 6.88
C ALA A 170 13.70 11.20 8.10
N LEU A 171 12.98 12.06 8.83
CA LEU A 171 13.49 12.74 10.03
C LEU A 171 13.80 11.75 11.16
N GLU A 172 13.04 10.66 11.27
CA GLU A 172 13.30 9.56 12.20
C GLU A 172 14.45 8.64 11.75
N GLN A 173 15.03 8.89 10.57
CA GLN A 173 16.11 8.07 10.00
C GLN A 173 15.73 6.59 9.83
N ARG A 174 14.45 6.31 9.57
CA ARG A 174 13.92 4.95 9.38
C ARG A 174 14.26 4.36 8.02
N ILE A 175 14.65 5.21 7.07
CA ILE A 175 14.87 4.86 5.67
C ILE A 175 16.14 5.48 5.12
N SER A 176 16.59 4.97 3.98
CA SER A 176 17.64 5.56 3.16
C SER A 176 17.01 6.53 2.14
N ALA A 177 16.74 7.78 2.54
CA ALA A 177 16.05 8.75 1.69
C ALA A 177 16.73 8.96 0.33
N GLY A 178 18.07 8.98 0.27
CA GLY A 178 18.82 9.13 -0.98
C GLY A 178 18.67 7.98 -1.98
N ALA A 179 18.14 6.83 -1.56
CA ALA A 179 17.78 5.72 -2.43
C ALA A 179 16.25 5.58 -2.58
N SER A 180 15.49 6.50 -2.02
CA SER A 180 14.02 6.49 -2.03
C SER A 180 13.49 7.43 -3.10
N TYR A 181 12.34 7.08 -3.67
CA TYR A 181 11.73 7.77 -4.80
C TYR A 181 10.26 8.04 -4.59
N HIS A 182 9.81 9.22 -5.02
CA HIS A 182 8.41 9.56 -5.25
C HIS A 182 8.18 9.63 -6.77
N VAL A 183 7.24 8.88 -7.29
CA VAL A 183 6.98 8.76 -8.74
C VAL A 183 5.51 9.08 -9.05
N GLY A 184 5.29 9.88 -10.09
CA GLY A 184 3.94 10.27 -10.53
C GLY A 184 3.51 11.66 -10.05
N ILE A 185 4.40 12.38 -9.38
CA ILE A 185 4.10 13.65 -8.68
C ILE A 185 3.58 14.71 -9.64
N ARG A 186 2.42 15.29 -9.29
CA ARG A 186 1.73 16.27 -10.13
C ARG A 186 0.74 17.14 -9.34
N GLY A 187 0.13 18.09 -10.02
CA GLY A 187 -0.94 18.92 -9.47
C GLY A 187 -0.47 20.02 -8.53
N PRO A 188 -1.42 20.83 -8.03
CA PRO A 188 -1.15 21.90 -7.08
C PRO A 188 -0.97 21.34 -5.65
N THR A 189 -0.27 22.08 -4.81
CA THR A 189 -0.08 21.78 -3.38
C THR A 189 -0.73 22.86 -2.51
N TYR A 190 -1.14 22.51 -1.30
CA TYR A 190 -1.71 23.45 -0.34
C TYR A 190 -0.71 24.50 0.18
N ARG A 191 0.60 24.20 0.12
CA ARG A 191 1.66 25.06 0.63
C ARG A 191 2.76 25.18 -0.41
N ALA A 192 3.37 26.36 -0.49
CA ALA A 192 4.58 26.55 -1.28
C ALA A 192 5.77 25.81 -0.65
N GLY A 193 6.75 25.44 -1.47
CA GLY A 193 8.03 24.91 -1.00
C GLY A 193 8.05 23.40 -0.72
N VAL A 194 6.94 22.66 -0.89
CA VAL A 194 6.90 21.21 -0.63
C VAL A 194 7.96 20.45 -1.43
N ALA A 195 8.10 20.74 -2.72
CA ALA A 195 9.11 20.08 -3.56
C ALA A 195 10.55 20.35 -3.09
N ALA A 196 10.84 21.58 -2.63
CA ALA A 196 12.14 21.93 -2.07
C ALA A 196 12.39 21.20 -0.75
N HIS A 197 11.37 21.11 0.10
CA HIS A 197 11.43 20.37 1.35
C HIS A 197 11.68 18.88 1.11
N THR A 198 10.93 18.24 0.19
CA THR A 198 11.13 16.84 -0.19
C THR A 198 12.58 16.57 -0.59
N LYS A 199 13.17 17.45 -1.43
CA LYS A 199 14.58 17.35 -1.83
C LYS A 199 15.53 17.56 -0.66
N SER A 200 15.24 18.45 0.27
CA SER A 200 16.07 18.69 1.45
C SER A 200 16.10 17.51 2.41
N LEU A 201 15.07 16.67 2.41
CA LEU A 201 15.03 15.38 3.12
C LEU A 201 15.86 14.29 2.43
N GLY A 202 16.34 14.54 1.21
CA GLY A 202 17.19 13.65 0.43
C GLY A 202 16.44 12.77 -0.59
N TYR A 203 15.12 12.88 -0.72
CA TYR A 203 14.36 12.09 -1.67
C TYR A 203 14.59 12.45 -3.13
N ASN A 204 14.45 11.46 -4.00
CA ASN A 204 14.37 11.63 -5.44
C ASN A 204 12.91 11.78 -5.86
N VAL A 205 12.64 12.65 -6.81
CA VAL A 205 11.28 12.92 -7.29
C VAL A 205 11.23 12.79 -8.81
N ILE A 206 10.38 11.91 -9.29
CA ILE A 206 10.04 11.75 -10.71
C ILE A 206 8.61 12.26 -10.89
N THR A 207 8.48 13.47 -11.46
CA THR A 207 7.15 14.02 -11.74
C THR A 207 6.47 13.24 -12.87
N MET A 208 5.12 13.28 -12.93
CA MET A 208 4.39 12.69 -14.05
C MET A 208 4.86 13.28 -15.40
N ARG A 209 5.22 14.56 -15.44
CA ARG A 209 5.80 15.20 -16.64
C ARG A 209 7.12 14.56 -17.03
N ASP A 210 8.00 14.29 -16.05
CA ASP A 210 9.28 13.61 -16.32
C ASP A 210 9.08 12.17 -16.73
N TYR A 211 8.15 11.46 -16.09
CA TYR A 211 7.77 10.10 -16.45
C TYR A 211 7.30 10.02 -17.91
N MET A 212 6.37 10.88 -18.32
CA MET A 212 5.87 10.93 -19.68
C MET A 212 6.93 11.31 -20.72
N ARG A 213 7.84 12.24 -20.36
CA ARG A 213 8.93 12.66 -21.25
C ARG A 213 9.99 11.60 -21.45
N ARG A 214 10.33 10.86 -20.40
CA ARG A 214 11.39 9.86 -20.38
C ARG A 214 10.92 8.50 -20.90
N GLY A 215 9.67 8.19 -20.62
CA GLY A 215 9.10 6.86 -20.83
C GLY A 215 9.37 5.90 -19.67
N GLU A 216 8.50 4.91 -19.55
CA GLU A 216 8.51 3.92 -18.48
C GLU A 216 9.84 3.17 -18.36
N ALA A 217 10.39 2.72 -19.49
CA ALA A 217 11.60 1.91 -19.50
C ALA A 217 12.82 2.64 -18.90
N ASP A 218 12.96 3.94 -19.16
CA ASP A 218 14.06 4.74 -18.60
C ASP A 218 13.88 4.97 -17.10
N VAL A 219 12.63 5.22 -16.66
CA VAL A 219 12.31 5.37 -15.22
C VAL A 219 12.57 4.06 -14.48
N LEU A 220 12.10 2.93 -15.01
CA LEU A 220 12.33 1.62 -14.40
C LEU A 220 13.83 1.30 -14.32
N ALA A 221 14.62 1.60 -15.36
CA ALA A 221 16.06 1.40 -15.32
C ALA A 221 16.73 2.19 -14.18
N GLU A 222 16.32 3.45 -13.95
CA GLU A 222 16.81 4.25 -12.82
C GLU A 222 16.43 3.65 -11.48
N LEU A 223 15.15 3.25 -11.31
CA LEU A 223 14.67 2.64 -10.06
C LEU A 223 15.42 1.34 -9.74
N HIS A 224 15.62 0.47 -10.74
CA HIS A 224 16.37 -0.77 -10.56
C HIS A 224 17.82 -0.52 -10.16
N VAL A 225 18.48 0.47 -10.73
CA VAL A 225 19.87 0.83 -10.35
C VAL A 225 19.92 1.36 -8.93
N ALA A 226 19.02 2.28 -8.57
CA ALA A 226 19.02 2.93 -7.26
C ALA A 226 18.68 1.96 -6.11
N MET A 227 17.77 1.01 -6.37
CA MET A 227 17.24 0.10 -5.35
C MET A 227 17.87 -1.31 -5.38
N LYS A 228 18.88 -1.52 -6.25
CA LYS A 228 19.54 -2.83 -6.38
C LYS A 228 20.09 -3.33 -5.04
N GLY A 229 19.63 -4.53 -4.63
CA GLY A 229 20.07 -5.17 -3.39
C GLY A 229 19.67 -4.44 -2.11
N ARG A 230 18.66 -3.59 -2.18
CA ARG A 230 18.09 -2.88 -1.03
C ARG A 230 16.68 -3.37 -0.75
N PRO A 231 16.29 -3.53 0.54
CA PRO A 231 14.91 -3.79 0.88
C PRO A 231 14.05 -2.57 0.53
N VAL A 232 12.93 -2.81 -0.18
CA VAL A 232 12.02 -1.78 -0.67
C VAL A 232 10.69 -1.84 0.09
N TYR A 233 10.30 -0.72 0.66
CA TYR A 233 8.93 -0.46 1.07
C TYR A 233 8.19 0.16 -0.11
N LEU A 234 7.18 -0.53 -0.64
CA LEU A 234 6.35 -0.02 -1.72
C LEU A 234 5.09 0.62 -1.12
N SER A 235 4.96 1.92 -1.24
CA SER A 235 3.72 2.64 -0.93
C SER A 235 3.01 3.00 -2.22
N TRP A 236 1.76 2.55 -2.36
CA TRP A 236 0.95 2.84 -3.52
C TRP A 236 -0.29 3.63 -3.11
N ASP A 237 -0.25 4.95 -3.33
CA ASP A 237 -1.44 5.78 -3.20
C ASP A 237 -2.33 5.60 -4.44
N MET A 238 -3.61 5.33 -4.21
CA MET A 238 -4.56 5.12 -5.31
C MET A 238 -4.87 6.40 -6.09
N ASP A 239 -4.52 7.58 -5.57
CA ASP A 239 -4.63 8.83 -6.30
C ASP A 239 -3.48 9.06 -7.31
N SER A 240 -2.48 8.18 -7.33
CA SER A 240 -1.50 8.09 -8.42
C SER A 240 -2.18 7.84 -9.77
N PHE A 241 -3.26 7.07 -9.75
CA PHE A 241 -4.12 6.89 -10.92
C PHE A 241 -4.90 8.16 -11.25
N ASP A 242 -5.27 8.29 -12.53
CA ASP A 242 -6.15 9.36 -12.97
C ASP A 242 -7.56 9.21 -12.37
N PRO A 243 -8.22 10.31 -11.94
CA PRO A 243 -9.58 10.26 -11.42
C PRO A 243 -10.62 9.64 -12.36
N SER A 244 -10.33 9.55 -13.65
CA SER A 244 -11.19 8.85 -14.62
C SER A 244 -11.24 7.33 -14.41
N VAL A 245 -10.25 6.74 -13.72
CA VAL A 245 -10.19 5.31 -13.43
C VAL A 245 -10.22 5.02 -11.93
N ALA A 246 -9.80 5.96 -11.07
CA ALA A 246 -9.85 5.86 -9.61
C ALA A 246 -10.50 7.12 -8.99
N PRO A 247 -11.82 7.32 -9.14
CA PRO A 247 -12.50 8.50 -8.58
C PRO A 247 -12.65 8.47 -7.07
N GLY A 248 -12.65 7.27 -6.48
CA GLY A 248 -12.90 7.01 -5.07
C GLY A 248 -11.66 7.12 -4.20
N VAL A 249 -10.97 8.26 -4.23
CA VAL A 249 -9.77 8.53 -3.44
C VAL A 249 -9.90 9.81 -2.61
N CYS A 250 -9.02 9.99 -1.62
CA CYS A 250 -9.04 11.14 -0.74
C CYS A 250 -8.75 12.44 -1.48
N THR A 251 -7.71 12.47 -2.32
CA THR A 251 -7.20 13.70 -2.95
C THR A 251 -7.00 13.51 -4.46
N PRO A 252 -8.08 13.39 -5.25
CA PRO A 252 -7.95 13.12 -6.68
C PRO A 252 -7.23 14.26 -7.41
N THR A 253 -6.23 13.92 -8.22
CA THR A 253 -5.44 14.85 -9.01
C THR A 253 -5.40 14.40 -10.48
N TRP A 254 -5.82 15.28 -11.41
CA TRP A 254 -5.92 14.97 -12.84
C TRP A 254 -4.55 14.78 -13.50
N GLY A 255 -4.54 14.00 -14.58
CA GLY A 255 -3.34 13.71 -15.38
C GLY A 255 -2.49 12.60 -14.76
N GLY A 256 -3.10 11.65 -14.06
CA GLY A 256 -2.47 10.50 -13.45
C GLY A 256 -2.26 9.32 -14.39
N PHE A 257 -1.79 8.20 -13.83
CA PHE A 257 -1.67 6.95 -14.56
C PHE A 257 -3.04 6.45 -15.00
N THR A 258 -3.14 6.00 -16.24
CA THR A 258 -4.23 5.10 -16.62
C THR A 258 -4.06 3.78 -15.89
N ALA A 259 -5.12 2.97 -15.79
CA ALA A 259 -5.00 1.64 -15.20
C ALA A 259 -3.93 0.79 -15.89
N ARG A 260 -3.81 0.88 -17.22
CA ARG A 260 -2.77 0.16 -17.97
C ARG A 260 -1.37 0.60 -17.58
N GLU A 261 -1.09 1.90 -17.57
CA GLU A 261 0.23 2.44 -17.23
C GLU A 261 0.64 2.09 -15.81
N GLY A 262 -0.27 2.23 -14.83
CA GLY A 262 0.05 1.86 -13.45
C GLY A 262 0.33 0.37 -13.29
N LEU A 263 -0.45 -0.51 -13.93
CA LEU A 263 -0.21 -1.95 -13.87
C LEU A 263 1.07 -2.35 -14.62
N GLN A 264 1.42 -1.68 -15.72
CA GLN A 264 2.68 -1.89 -16.43
C GLN A 264 3.87 -1.44 -15.58
N LEU A 265 3.79 -0.29 -14.94
CA LEU A 265 4.81 0.18 -13.98
C LEU A 265 5.05 -0.87 -12.89
N LEU A 266 3.98 -1.41 -12.27
CA LEU A 266 4.11 -2.47 -11.28
C LEU A 266 4.85 -3.70 -11.82
N ARG A 267 4.44 -4.19 -12.98
CA ARG A 267 5.09 -5.34 -13.63
C ARG A 267 6.58 -5.08 -13.87
N GLY A 268 6.92 -3.85 -14.22
CA GLY A 268 8.31 -3.42 -14.42
C GLY A 268 9.15 -3.39 -13.15
N LEU A 269 8.56 -3.45 -11.94
CA LEU A 269 9.29 -3.54 -10.68
C LEU A 269 9.80 -4.96 -10.36
N SER A 270 9.51 -5.95 -11.21
CA SER A 270 10.04 -7.32 -11.05
C SER A 270 11.56 -7.29 -10.90
N GLY A 271 12.08 -7.94 -9.86
CA GLY A 271 13.51 -7.93 -9.54
C GLY A 271 13.89 -7.04 -8.36
N LEU A 272 13.04 -6.12 -7.93
CA LEU A 272 13.23 -5.40 -6.66
C LEU A 272 12.95 -6.31 -5.46
N ASP A 273 13.55 -6.00 -4.33
CA ASP A 273 13.37 -6.71 -3.07
C ASP A 273 12.25 -6.03 -2.24
N ILE A 274 10.99 -6.31 -2.59
CA ILE A 274 9.82 -5.72 -1.96
C ILE A 274 9.54 -6.45 -0.63
N VAL A 275 9.77 -5.79 0.49
CA VAL A 275 9.70 -6.39 1.84
C VAL A 275 8.48 -5.97 2.65
N ALA A 276 7.82 -4.89 2.27
CA ALA A 276 6.56 -4.44 2.85
C ALA A 276 5.84 -3.54 1.84
N VAL A 277 4.52 -3.49 1.94
CA VAL A 277 3.66 -2.75 1.01
C VAL A 277 2.53 -2.08 1.79
N ASP A 278 2.14 -0.89 1.36
CA ASP A 278 0.79 -0.38 1.62
C ASP A 278 0.09 0.08 0.33
N ILE A 279 -1.24 -0.04 0.34
CA ILE A 279 -2.16 0.51 -0.65
C ILE A 279 -3.14 1.37 0.13
N ASN A 280 -3.19 2.64 -0.15
CA ASN A 280 -3.90 3.59 0.68
C ASN A 280 -4.83 4.54 -0.11
N THR A 281 -5.53 5.41 0.58
CA THR A 281 -6.42 6.47 0.12
C THR A 281 -7.71 6.06 -0.61
N VAL A 282 -8.01 4.77 -0.75
CA VAL A 282 -9.34 4.35 -1.23
C VAL A 282 -10.42 4.88 -0.29
N SER A 283 -11.31 5.71 -0.82
CA SER A 283 -12.40 6.36 -0.06
C SER A 283 -13.77 5.93 -0.61
N PRO A 284 -14.36 4.86 -0.06
CA PRO A 284 -15.60 4.27 -0.58
C PRO A 284 -16.79 5.24 -0.71
N PRO A 285 -16.99 6.23 0.21
CA PRO A 285 -18.08 7.19 0.04
C PRO A 285 -17.96 8.07 -1.20
N HIS A 286 -16.77 8.14 -1.80
CA HIS A 286 -16.47 8.96 -2.99
C HIS A 286 -16.23 8.08 -4.22
N ASP A 287 -16.36 6.75 -4.07
CA ASP A 287 -16.12 5.80 -5.16
C ASP A 287 -17.40 5.57 -5.98
N ILE A 288 -17.22 5.24 -7.24
CA ILE A 288 -18.31 4.92 -8.17
C ILE A 288 -18.44 3.39 -8.25
N ASN A 289 -19.41 2.84 -7.55
CA ASN A 289 -19.70 1.39 -7.53
C ASN A 289 -18.47 0.52 -7.19
N GLY A 290 -17.55 1.02 -6.38
CA GLY A 290 -16.37 0.26 -5.95
C GLY A 290 -15.27 0.15 -7.01
N MET A 291 -15.26 0.99 -8.04
CA MET A 291 -14.27 0.90 -9.13
C MET A 291 -12.85 1.19 -8.66
N ALA A 292 -12.64 2.22 -7.82
CA ALA A 292 -11.32 2.48 -7.26
C ALA A 292 -10.88 1.35 -6.31
N ALA A 293 -11.80 0.83 -5.49
CA ALA A 293 -11.53 -0.31 -4.62
C ALA A 293 -11.23 -1.60 -5.43
N HIS A 294 -11.89 -1.80 -6.57
CA HIS A 294 -11.60 -2.91 -7.48
C HIS A 294 -10.21 -2.76 -8.12
N LEU A 295 -9.87 -1.55 -8.57
CA LEU A 295 -8.53 -1.28 -9.11
C LEU A 295 -7.46 -1.49 -8.03
N ALA A 296 -7.70 -1.07 -6.77
CA ALA A 296 -6.81 -1.35 -5.65
C ALA A 296 -6.64 -2.86 -5.41
N ALA A 297 -7.71 -3.63 -5.49
CA ALA A 297 -7.64 -5.08 -5.38
C ALA A 297 -6.84 -5.72 -6.53
N TYR A 298 -6.97 -5.18 -7.75
CA TYR A 298 -6.20 -5.65 -8.90
C TYR A 298 -4.71 -5.23 -8.80
N THR A 299 -4.44 -4.02 -8.34
CA THR A 299 -3.08 -3.53 -8.00
C THR A 299 -2.42 -4.44 -6.96
N THR A 300 -3.18 -4.84 -5.93
CA THR A 300 -2.71 -5.82 -4.93
C THR A 300 -2.35 -7.16 -5.57
N TYR A 301 -3.17 -7.66 -6.47
CA TYR A 301 -2.90 -8.92 -7.19
C TYR A 301 -1.56 -8.85 -7.94
N GLU A 302 -1.29 -7.76 -8.66
CA GLU A 302 -0.01 -7.55 -9.35
C GLU A 302 1.17 -7.50 -8.37
N ILE A 303 0.99 -6.86 -7.23
CA ILE A 303 2.02 -6.83 -6.17
C ILE A 303 2.26 -8.22 -5.59
N LEU A 304 1.22 -9.02 -5.38
CA LEU A 304 1.37 -10.39 -4.92
C LEU A 304 2.16 -11.25 -5.90
N LEU A 305 2.00 -11.04 -7.21
CA LEU A 305 2.82 -11.70 -8.23
C LEU A 305 4.29 -11.32 -8.10
N LEU A 306 4.62 -10.03 -7.82
CA LEU A 306 6.00 -9.60 -7.59
C LEU A 306 6.62 -10.26 -6.34
N ILE A 307 5.86 -10.35 -5.27
CA ILE A 307 6.28 -11.01 -4.01
C ILE A 307 6.52 -12.52 -4.26
N GLU A 308 5.68 -13.15 -5.06
CA GLU A 308 5.81 -14.56 -5.38
C GLU A 308 7.03 -14.83 -6.26
N GLU A 309 7.25 -14.01 -7.28
CA GLU A 309 8.47 -14.06 -8.10
C GLU A 309 9.74 -13.89 -7.25
N GLN A 310 9.71 -12.98 -6.29
CA GLN A 310 10.81 -12.77 -5.34
C GLN A 310 11.03 -14.02 -4.47
N ALA A 311 9.95 -14.60 -3.93
CA ALA A 311 10.02 -15.80 -3.10
C ALA A 311 10.59 -17.02 -3.82
N ARG A 312 10.39 -17.13 -5.15
CA ARG A 312 11.01 -18.19 -5.97
C ARG A 312 12.50 -17.98 -6.19
N ARG A 313 12.97 -16.74 -6.17
CA ARG A 313 14.40 -16.41 -6.36
C ARG A 313 15.23 -16.59 -5.10
N THR A 314 14.56 -16.57 -3.94
CA THR A 314 15.22 -16.72 -2.63
C THR A 314 14.90 -18.11 -2.10
N PRO A 315 15.84 -19.07 -2.17
CA PRO A 315 15.63 -20.45 -1.74
C PRO A 315 15.43 -20.59 -0.22
#